data_f9ee9d16124aa3041551c390f5de3ca6
#
_entry.id   f9ee9d16124aa3041551c390f5de3ca6
#
_cell.length_a   1.000
_cell.length_b   1.000
_cell.length_c   1.000
_cell.angle_alpha   90.00
_cell.angle_beta   90.00
_cell.angle_gamma   90.00
#
_symmetry.space_group_name_H-M   'P 1'
#
loop_
_entity.id
_entity.type
_entity.pdbx_description
1 polymer ?
#
loop_
_entity_poly.entity_id
_entity_poly.type
_entity_poly.pdbx_seq_one_letter_code
_entity_poly.pdbx_strand_id
1 'polypeptide(L)'
;DPVIKAGIAHFWFVTIHPFEDGNGRIARAIGDMMFARADKMPERFYSLSSQIESERKNYYNQLERQQRSTPDITDWLDWFLGCMGRAIVSAETTLENVLFKAKLWDKINKSPVNERQRFVINRMLEDGFEGYINTSKYAKLTKSSNDTALRDIKEMKERGIFLQNPGGGRSTSYRLPDTIE
;
A
#
# COMPACT_ATOMS: atom_id res chain seq x y z
N ASP A 1 -21.13 13.55 15.56
CA ASP A 1 -20.30 13.19 14.38
C ASP A 1 -20.34 11.67 14.15
N PRO A 2 -20.60 11.18 12.93
CA PRO A 2 -20.71 9.74 12.65
C PRO A 2 -19.38 8.97 12.85
N VAL A 3 -18.24 9.61 12.64
CA VAL A 3 -16.92 9.00 12.81
C VAL A 3 -16.64 8.75 14.30
N ILE A 4 -16.96 9.74 15.14
CA ILE A 4 -16.86 9.60 16.60
C ILE A 4 -17.82 8.51 17.09
N LYS A 5 -19.05 8.46 16.57
CA LYS A 5 -20.00 7.38 16.89
C LYS A 5 -19.46 6.00 16.53
N ALA A 6 -18.74 5.86 15.42
CA ALA A 6 -18.11 4.61 15.03
C ALA A 6 -17.07 4.15 16.08
N GLY A 7 -16.22 5.06 16.56
CA GLY A 7 -15.24 4.77 17.60
C GLY A 7 -15.88 4.38 18.94
N ILE A 8 -16.93 5.09 19.34
CA ILE A 8 -17.71 4.79 20.55
C ILE A 8 -18.37 3.41 20.43
N ALA A 9 -19.07 3.15 19.33
CA ALA A 9 -19.78 1.88 19.12
C ALA A 9 -18.82 0.69 19.07
N HIS A 10 -17.68 0.85 18.40
CA HIS A 10 -16.64 -0.17 18.35
C HIS A 10 -16.12 -0.51 19.75
N PHE A 11 -15.72 0.51 20.53
CA PHE A 11 -15.20 0.34 21.89
C PHE A 11 -16.17 -0.40 22.80
N TRP A 12 -17.41 0.11 22.88
CA TRP A 12 -18.41 -0.47 23.77
C TRP A 12 -18.83 -1.86 23.33
N PHE A 13 -18.93 -2.13 22.04
CA PHE A 13 -19.25 -3.48 21.56
C PHE A 13 -18.17 -4.51 21.97
N VAL A 14 -16.89 -4.17 21.81
CA VAL A 14 -15.79 -5.05 22.22
C VAL A 14 -15.74 -5.20 23.75
N THR A 15 -16.06 -4.14 24.49
CA THR A 15 -16.05 -4.12 25.96
C THR A 15 -17.20 -4.93 26.55
N ILE A 16 -18.42 -4.81 26.01
CA ILE A 16 -19.59 -5.59 26.42
C ILE A 16 -19.42 -7.07 26.08
N HIS A 17 -18.74 -7.37 24.99
CA HIS A 17 -18.38 -8.72 24.54
C HIS A 17 -19.57 -9.69 24.49
N PRO A 18 -20.66 -9.40 23.76
CA PRO A 18 -21.93 -10.11 23.89
C PRO A 18 -21.94 -11.54 23.33
N PHE A 19 -20.93 -11.94 22.56
CA PHE A 19 -20.86 -13.27 21.93
C PHE A 19 -19.64 -14.06 22.42
N GLU A 20 -19.72 -15.37 22.35
CA GLU A 20 -18.61 -16.28 22.72
C GLU A 20 -17.40 -16.11 21.77
N ASP A 21 -17.65 -15.83 20.47
CA ASP A 21 -16.61 -15.57 19.45
C ASP A 21 -17.08 -14.50 18.45
N GLY A 22 -16.11 -13.92 17.74
CA GLY A 22 -16.38 -12.99 16.64
C GLY A 22 -16.64 -11.53 17.05
N ASN A 23 -16.56 -11.17 18.33
CA ASN A 23 -16.84 -9.80 18.80
C ASN A 23 -15.98 -8.75 18.11
N GLY A 24 -14.68 -9.01 17.93
CA GLY A 24 -13.77 -8.11 17.21
C GLY A 24 -14.15 -7.94 15.73
N ARG A 25 -14.60 -9.00 15.06
CA ARG A 25 -15.07 -8.95 13.66
C ARG A 25 -16.33 -8.12 13.53
N ILE A 26 -17.28 -8.32 14.44
CA ILE A 26 -18.55 -7.58 14.46
C ILE A 26 -18.29 -6.10 14.80
N ALA A 27 -17.44 -5.79 15.78
CA ALA A 27 -17.07 -4.42 16.12
C ALA A 27 -16.47 -3.67 14.93
N ARG A 28 -15.58 -4.31 14.15
CA ARG A 28 -15.04 -3.73 12.91
C ARG A 28 -16.13 -3.51 11.87
N ALA A 29 -17.04 -4.49 11.68
CA ALA A 29 -18.15 -4.34 10.75
C ALA A 29 -19.10 -3.19 11.14
N ILE A 30 -19.36 -2.99 12.44
CA ILE A 30 -20.11 -1.84 12.95
C ILE A 30 -19.40 -0.53 12.61
N GLY A 31 -18.09 -0.45 12.83
CA GLY A 31 -17.28 0.71 12.45
C GLY A 31 -17.38 0.99 10.95
N ASP A 32 -17.16 -0.03 10.12
CA ASP A 32 -17.25 0.08 8.67
C ASP A 32 -18.63 0.53 8.18
N MET A 33 -19.71 0.01 8.79
CA MET A 33 -21.07 0.45 8.48
C MET A 33 -21.30 1.92 8.80
N MET A 34 -20.79 2.41 9.94
CA MET A 34 -20.94 3.80 10.32
C MET A 34 -20.14 4.74 9.43
N PHE A 35 -18.93 4.35 9.03
CA PHE A 35 -18.14 5.11 8.08
C PHE A 35 -18.80 5.17 6.70
N ALA A 36 -19.33 4.07 6.20
CA ALA A 36 -20.05 4.05 4.92
C ALA A 36 -21.25 5.03 4.93
N ARG A 37 -21.92 5.17 6.08
CA ARG A 37 -22.98 6.17 6.25
C ARG A 37 -22.45 7.60 6.32
N ALA A 38 -21.26 7.81 6.88
CA ALA A 38 -20.63 9.12 6.97
C ALA A 38 -20.15 9.62 5.60
N ASP A 39 -19.50 8.76 4.85
CA ASP A 39 -18.89 9.07 3.54
C ASP A 39 -19.94 9.37 2.46
N LYS A 40 -21.18 8.86 2.63
CA LYS A 40 -22.24 8.93 1.60
C LYS A 40 -21.80 8.39 0.24
N MET A 41 -20.78 7.54 0.23
CA MET A 41 -20.22 6.91 -0.97
C MET A 41 -20.51 5.41 -0.95
N PRO A 42 -20.91 4.81 -2.07
CA PRO A 42 -21.21 3.39 -2.15
C PRO A 42 -19.97 2.51 -2.03
N GLU A 43 -18.81 3.06 -2.38
CA GLU A 43 -17.53 2.34 -2.42
C GLU A 43 -16.51 3.05 -1.53
N ARG A 44 -15.81 2.26 -0.73
CA ARG A 44 -14.72 2.72 0.13
C ARG A 44 -13.42 2.07 -0.29
N PHE A 45 -12.38 2.87 -0.47
CA PHE A 45 -11.06 2.41 -0.89
C PHE A 45 -10.12 2.15 0.29
N TYR A 46 -10.52 2.49 1.52
CA TYR A 46 -9.76 2.25 2.75
C TYR A 46 -10.40 1.18 3.63
N SER A 47 -9.58 0.48 4.41
CA SER A 47 -10.03 -0.59 5.31
C SER A 47 -9.50 -0.37 6.72
N LEU A 48 -10.41 -0.04 7.64
CA LEU A 48 -10.09 0.02 9.06
C LEU A 48 -9.63 -1.35 9.58
N SER A 49 -10.24 -2.44 9.10
CA SER A 49 -9.86 -3.80 9.49
C SER A 49 -8.42 -4.13 9.13
N SER A 50 -7.96 -3.77 7.93
CA SER A 50 -6.58 -3.97 7.50
C SER A 50 -5.59 -3.12 8.32
N GLN A 51 -5.97 -1.88 8.63
CA GLN A 51 -5.13 -1.00 9.45
C GLN A 51 -5.03 -1.50 10.89
N ILE A 52 -6.13 -1.94 11.50
CA ILE A 52 -6.12 -2.55 12.85
C ILE A 52 -5.25 -3.80 12.86
N GLU A 53 -5.29 -4.64 11.81
CA GLU A 53 -4.43 -5.83 11.74
C GLU A 53 -2.95 -5.48 11.66
N SER A 54 -2.57 -4.46 10.90
CA SER A 54 -1.19 -3.97 10.84
C SER A 54 -0.70 -3.39 12.17
N GLU A 55 -1.62 -2.83 12.98
CA GLU A 55 -1.36 -2.23 14.28
C GLU A 55 -1.84 -3.12 15.45
N ARG A 56 -2.05 -4.42 15.23
CA ARG A 56 -2.76 -5.34 16.11
C ARG A 56 -2.33 -5.25 17.56
N LYS A 57 -1.03 -5.22 17.82
CA LYS A 57 -0.50 -5.11 19.19
C LYS A 57 -0.93 -3.82 19.87
N ASN A 58 -0.86 -2.70 19.15
CA ASN A 58 -1.26 -1.40 19.67
C ASN A 58 -2.77 -1.34 19.92
N TYR A 59 -3.57 -1.88 19.01
CA TYR A 59 -5.02 -2.00 19.17
C TYR A 59 -5.41 -2.68 20.48
N TYR A 60 -4.84 -3.86 20.78
CA TYR A 60 -5.16 -4.57 22.02
C TYR A 60 -4.65 -3.83 23.27
N ASN A 61 -3.48 -3.19 23.20
CA ASN A 61 -2.96 -2.38 24.29
C ASN A 61 -3.88 -1.19 24.62
N GLN A 62 -4.40 -0.51 23.59
CA GLN A 62 -5.33 0.61 23.78
C GLN A 62 -6.67 0.14 24.37
N LEU A 63 -7.22 -0.96 23.91
CA LEU A 63 -8.43 -1.55 24.48
C LEU A 63 -8.24 -1.93 25.94
N GLU A 64 -7.19 -2.70 26.27
CA GLU A 64 -6.93 -3.16 27.61
C GLU A 64 -6.72 -1.99 28.58
N ARG A 65 -5.93 -1.00 28.18
CA ARG A 65 -5.68 0.21 28.96
C ARG A 65 -6.98 0.94 29.25
N GLN A 66 -7.80 1.13 28.23
CA GLN A 66 -9.04 1.91 28.36
C GLN A 66 -10.11 1.17 29.15
N GLN A 67 -10.25 -0.15 28.96
CA GLN A 67 -11.21 -0.98 29.72
C GLN A 67 -10.93 -1.04 31.21
N ARG A 68 -9.67 -0.78 31.62
CA ARG A 68 -9.25 -0.74 33.04
C ARG A 68 -9.19 0.68 33.63
N SER A 69 -9.51 1.69 32.82
CA SER A 69 -9.43 3.11 33.19
C SER A 69 -10.79 3.66 33.61
N THR A 70 -10.87 4.98 33.66
CA THR A 70 -12.13 5.74 33.90
C THR A 70 -13.07 5.59 32.70
N PRO A 71 -14.36 5.98 32.85
CA PRO A 71 -15.31 6.05 31.73
C PRO A 71 -14.95 7.05 30.61
N ASP A 72 -13.96 7.89 30.82
CA ASP A 72 -13.43 8.79 29.78
C ASP A 72 -12.67 7.99 28.73
N ILE A 73 -13.21 7.93 27.51
CA ILE A 73 -12.67 7.19 26.37
C ILE A 73 -11.92 8.07 25.37
N THR A 74 -11.49 9.25 25.77
CA THR A 74 -10.79 10.21 24.87
C THR A 74 -9.53 9.61 24.26
N ASP A 75 -8.68 8.94 25.04
CA ASP A 75 -7.46 8.30 24.55
C ASP A 75 -7.75 7.20 23.53
N TRP A 76 -8.85 6.46 23.71
CA TRP A 76 -9.29 5.48 22.72
C TRP A 76 -9.75 6.15 21.44
N LEU A 77 -10.55 7.23 21.53
CA LEU A 77 -11.04 7.95 20.36
C LEU A 77 -9.90 8.56 19.56
N ASP A 78 -8.91 9.16 20.23
CA ASP A 78 -7.72 9.70 19.58
C ASP A 78 -6.95 8.62 18.79
N TRP A 79 -6.73 7.48 19.44
CA TRP A 79 -6.09 6.36 18.75
C TRP A 79 -6.94 5.85 17.57
N PHE A 80 -8.26 5.67 17.76
CA PHE A 80 -9.14 5.14 16.73
C PHE A 80 -9.24 6.06 15.52
N LEU A 81 -9.39 7.37 15.74
CA LEU A 81 -9.38 8.37 14.67
C LEU A 81 -8.04 8.43 13.96
N GLY A 82 -6.94 8.36 14.69
CA GLY A 82 -5.59 8.26 14.12
C GLY A 82 -5.41 7.00 13.28
N CYS A 83 -5.90 5.85 13.74
CA CYS A 83 -5.90 4.60 12.98
C CYS A 83 -6.70 4.73 11.67
N MET A 84 -7.85 5.38 11.71
CA MET A 84 -8.65 5.71 10.53
C MET A 84 -7.89 6.59 9.54
N GLY A 85 -7.26 7.67 10.03
CA GLY A 85 -6.44 8.56 9.19
C GLY A 85 -5.32 7.79 8.49
N ARG A 86 -4.63 6.90 9.18
CA ARG A 86 -3.58 6.05 8.58
C ARG A 86 -4.14 5.05 7.57
N ALA A 87 -5.35 4.52 7.79
CA ALA A 87 -6.02 3.66 6.81
C ALA A 87 -6.31 4.39 5.50
N ILE A 88 -6.72 5.66 5.55
CA ILE A 88 -6.96 6.50 4.38
C ILE A 88 -5.66 6.75 3.63
N VAL A 89 -4.60 7.20 4.31
CA VAL A 89 -3.29 7.46 3.70
C VAL A 89 -2.72 6.19 3.03
N SER A 90 -2.85 5.04 3.69
CA SER A 90 -2.41 3.74 3.13
C SER A 90 -3.19 3.38 1.86
N ALA A 91 -4.48 3.66 1.82
CA ALA A 91 -5.32 3.42 0.64
C ALA A 91 -4.96 4.37 -0.52
N GLU A 92 -4.71 5.65 -0.24
CA GLU A 92 -4.25 6.63 -1.23
C GLU A 92 -2.93 6.18 -1.87
N THR A 93 -1.94 5.79 -1.07
CA THR A 93 -0.67 5.25 -1.56
C THR A 93 -0.86 4.01 -2.44
N THR A 94 -1.74 3.11 -2.03
CA THR A 94 -2.06 1.90 -2.82
C THR A 94 -2.69 2.26 -4.16
N LEU A 95 -3.64 3.20 -4.17
CA LEU A 95 -4.31 3.67 -5.38
C LEU A 95 -3.31 4.34 -6.34
N GLU A 96 -2.45 5.22 -5.83
CA GLU A 96 -1.39 5.86 -6.62
C GLU A 96 -0.48 4.83 -7.29
N ASN A 97 -0.07 3.79 -6.55
CA ASN A 97 0.75 2.71 -7.09
C ASN A 97 0.02 1.92 -8.19
N VAL A 98 -1.27 1.62 -8.00
CA VAL A 98 -2.08 0.93 -9.02
C VAL A 98 -2.24 1.77 -10.27
N LEU A 99 -2.55 3.06 -10.13
CA LEU A 99 -2.68 3.99 -11.25
C LEU A 99 -1.35 4.17 -11.98
N PHE A 100 -0.24 4.29 -11.25
CA PHE A 100 1.09 4.33 -11.85
C PHE A 100 1.38 3.07 -12.68
N LYS A 101 1.16 1.88 -12.11
CA LYS A 101 1.33 0.59 -12.81
C LYS A 101 0.47 0.53 -14.08
N ALA A 102 -0.79 0.94 -14.00
CA ALA A 102 -1.70 0.96 -15.14
C ALA A 102 -1.22 1.91 -16.26
N LYS A 103 -0.89 3.16 -15.92
CA LYS A 103 -0.37 4.15 -16.90
C LYS A 103 0.93 3.68 -17.54
N LEU A 104 1.83 3.09 -16.76
CA LEU A 104 3.10 2.56 -17.29
C LEU A 104 2.83 1.45 -18.32
N TRP A 105 1.92 0.53 -18.02
CA TRP A 105 1.57 -0.55 -18.94
C TRP A 105 0.83 -0.05 -20.19
N ASP A 106 -0.02 0.95 -20.06
CA ASP A 106 -0.66 1.60 -21.22
C ASP A 106 0.38 2.21 -22.16
N LYS A 107 1.39 2.89 -21.61
CA LYS A 107 2.52 3.44 -22.38
C LYS A 107 3.33 2.33 -23.06
N ILE A 108 3.65 1.26 -22.34
CA ILE A 108 4.42 0.13 -22.85
C ILE A 108 3.64 -0.62 -23.96
N ASN A 109 2.34 -0.79 -23.82
CA ASN A 109 1.51 -1.53 -24.76
C ASN A 109 1.39 -0.81 -26.13
N LYS A 110 1.59 0.50 -26.18
CA LYS A 110 1.66 1.25 -27.47
C LYS A 110 2.89 0.86 -28.31
N SER A 111 3.95 0.39 -27.67
CA SER A 111 5.17 -0.14 -28.31
C SER A 111 5.67 -1.33 -27.47
N PRO A 112 5.25 -2.56 -27.79
CA PRO A 112 5.51 -3.72 -26.94
C PRO A 112 6.99 -3.95 -26.65
N VAL A 113 7.27 -4.39 -25.43
CA VAL A 113 8.59 -4.82 -24.96
C VAL A 113 8.75 -6.33 -25.13
N ASN A 114 9.99 -6.81 -25.22
CA ASN A 114 10.26 -8.24 -25.26
C ASN A 114 10.01 -8.91 -23.88
N GLU A 115 9.98 -10.25 -23.82
CA GLU A 115 9.67 -11.00 -22.61
C GLU A 115 10.64 -10.73 -21.45
N ARG A 116 11.94 -10.56 -21.72
CA ARG A 116 12.93 -10.25 -20.68
C ARG A 116 12.71 -8.86 -20.09
N GLN A 117 12.45 -7.87 -20.96
CA GLN A 117 12.13 -6.51 -20.55
C GLN A 117 10.84 -6.49 -19.71
N ARG A 118 9.79 -7.18 -20.15
CA ARG A 118 8.53 -7.33 -19.42
C ARG A 118 8.75 -7.96 -18.04
N PHE A 119 9.53 -9.01 -17.98
CA PHE A 119 9.86 -9.69 -16.72
C PHE A 119 10.57 -8.74 -15.74
N VAL A 120 11.58 -7.98 -16.19
CA VAL A 120 12.29 -7.05 -15.31
C VAL A 120 11.42 -5.89 -14.86
N ILE A 121 10.58 -5.32 -15.74
CA ILE A 121 9.63 -4.28 -15.38
C ILE A 121 8.67 -4.78 -14.29
N ASN A 122 8.06 -5.96 -14.49
CA ASN A 122 7.18 -6.55 -13.49
C ASN A 122 7.90 -6.74 -12.17
N ARG A 123 9.13 -7.27 -12.19
CA ARG A 123 9.93 -7.47 -10.98
C ARG A 123 10.21 -6.16 -10.24
N MET A 124 10.46 -5.07 -10.97
CA MET A 124 10.67 -3.73 -10.37
C MET A 124 9.38 -3.11 -9.81
N LEU A 125 8.22 -3.55 -10.29
CA LEU A 125 6.90 -3.10 -9.82
C LEU A 125 6.35 -3.93 -8.66
N GLU A 126 7.03 -5.02 -8.27
CA GLU A 126 6.63 -5.83 -7.13
C GLU A 126 6.96 -5.11 -5.81
N ASP A 127 6.08 -5.27 -4.83
CA ASP A 127 6.33 -4.78 -3.48
C ASP A 127 7.55 -5.50 -2.89
N GLY A 128 8.48 -4.72 -2.32
CA GLY A 128 9.74 -5.26 -1.79
C GLY A 128 10.89 -5.37 -2.80
N PHE A 129 10.74 -4.85 -4.03
CA PHE A 129 11.90 -4.70 -4.91
C PHE A 129 12.81 -3.59 -4.38
N GLU A 130 13.98 -3.97 -3.88
CA GLU A 130 14.95 -3.03 -3.33
C GLU A 130 16.01 -2.61 -4.36
N GLY A 131 16.29 -1.30 -4.38
CA GLY A 131 17.38 -0.69 -5.14
C GLY A 131 17.08 -0.52 -6.62
N TYR A 132 18.13 -0.48 -7.42
CA TYR A 132 18.10 -0.14 -8.84
C TYR A 132 18.51 -1.32 -9.71
N ILE A 133 18.17 -1.25 -11.01
CA ILE A 133 18.69 -2.18 -12.03
C ILE A 133 20.00 -1.64 -12.58
N ASN A 134 21.01 -2.51 -12.67
CA ASN A 134 22.20 -2.32 -13.49
C ASN A 134 22.34 -3.50 -14.46
N THR A 135 23.30 -3.42 -15.39
CA THR A 135 23.50 -4.46 -16.42
C THR A 135 23.68 -5.84 -15.81
N SER A 136 24.48 -5.97 -14.75
CA SER A 136 24.76 -7.25 -14.10
C SER A 136 23.51 -7.82 -13.40
N LYS A 137 22.74 -6.98 -12.67
CA LYS A 137 21.49 -7.40 -12.02
C LYS A 137 20.44 -7.82 -13.06
N TYR A 138 20.33 -7.06 -14.15
CA TYR A 138 19.45 -7.39 -15.28
C TYR A 138 19.81 -8.73 -15.90
N ALA A 139 21.10 -8.92 -16.27
CA ALA A 139 21.59 -10.15 -16.87
C ALA A 139 21.33 -11.38 -15.98
N LYS A 140 21.56 -11.23 -14.65
CA LYS A 140 21.28 -12.27 -13.66
C LYS A 140 19.79 -12.61 -13.58
N LEU A 141 18.92 -11.61 -13.53
CA LEU A 141 17.47 -11.79 -13.45
C LEU A 141 16.90 -12.48 -14.70
N THR A 142 17.39 -12.11 -15.87
CA THR A 142 16.90 -12.62 -17.16
C THR A 142 17.66 -13.83 -17.69
N LYS A 143 18.70 -14.27 -16.95
CA LYS A 143 19.63 -15.34 -17.39
C LYS A 143 20.20 -15.08 -18.79
N SER A 144 20.53 -13.82 -19.09
CA SER A 144 21.09 -13.39 -20.38
C SER A 144 22.54 -12.94 -20.25
N SER A 145 23.23 -12.73 -21.40
CA SER A 145 24.56 -12.13 -21.40
C SER A 145 24.50 -10.64 -21.02
N ASN A 146 25.64 -10.09 -20.55
CA ASN A 146 25.74 -8.66 -20.25
C ASN A 146 25.50 -7.79 -21.50
N ASP A 147 25.91 -8.23 -22.68
CA ASP A 147 25.66 -7.51 -23.92
C ASP A 147 24.19 -7.44 -24.29
N THR A 148 23.46 -8.56 -24.09
CA THR A 148 22.00 -8.60 -24.26
C THR A 148 21.30 -7.69 -23.23
N ALA A 149 21.71 -7.77 -21.97
CA ALA A 149 21.18 -6.92 -20.92
C ALA A 149 21.40 -5.43 -21.19
N LEU A 150 22.60 -5.06 -21.65
CA LEU A 150 22.93 -3.68 -21.98
C LEU A 150 22.07 -3.15 -23.14
N ARG A 151 21.87 -3.98 -24.18
CA ARG A 151 21.00 -3.63 -25.31
C ARG A 151 19.56 -3.44 -24.90
N ASP A 152 19.00 -4.38 -24.11
CA ASP A 152 17.63 -4.30 -23.61
C ASP A 152 17.44 -3.06 -22.73
N ILE A 153 18.40 -2.75 -21.84
CA ILE A 153 18.36 -1.55 -20.97
C ILE A 153 18.44 -0.26 -21.81
N LYS A 154 19.34 -0.22 -22.82
CA LYS A 154 19.51 0.96 -23.68
C LYS A 154 18.22 1.26 -24.44
N GLU A 155 17.59 0.25 -25.02
CA GLU A 155 16.29 0.37 -25.68
C GLU A 155 15.21 0.92 -24.72
N MET A 156 15.08 0.37 -23.50
CA MET A 156 14.13 0.85 -22.52
C MET A 156 14.40 2.28 -22.07
N LYS A 157 15.68 2.69 -21.98
CA LYS A 157 16.07 4.06 -21.70
C LYS A 157 15.67 5.01 -22.83
N GLU A 158 15.97 4.67 -24.09
CA GLU A 158 15.61 5.46 -25.27
C GLU A 158 14.10 5.64 -25.38
N ARG A 159 13.31 4.68 -24.94
CA ARG A 159 11.84 4.72 -24.90
C ARG A 159 11.27 5.41 -23.66
N GLY A 160 12.12 5.91 -22.76
CA GLY A 160 11.71 6.57 -21.53
C GLY A 160 10.99 5.64 -20.52
N ILE A 161 11.18 4.30 -20.65
CA ILE A 161 10.70 3.32 -19.69
C ILE A 161 11.65 3.23 -18.49
N PHE A 162 12.96 3.37 -18.75
CA PHE A 162 13.98 3.47 -17.71
C PHE A 162 14.60 4.87 -17.69
N LEU A 163 14.81 5.38 -16.49
CA LEU A 163 15.60 6.58 -16.23
C LEU A 163 16.96 6.16 -15.63
N GLN A 164 18.03 6.77 -16.14
CA GLN A 164 19.35 6.58 -15.56
C GLN A 164 19.47 7.40 -14.28
N ASN A 165 19.94 6.79 -13.21
CA ASN A 165 20.24 7.49 -11.97
C ASN A 165 21.45 8.42 -12.14
N PRO A 166 21.55 9.51 -11.33
CA PRO A 166 22.74 10.33 -11.26
C PRO A 166 23.98 9.45 -10.96
N GLY A 167 25.07 9.72 -11.65
CA GLY A 167 26.28 8.92 -11.58
C GLY A 167 26.52 8.13 -12.88
N GLY A 168 27.72 7.63 -13.06
CA GLY A 168 28.13 6.96 -14.28
C GLY A 168 29.30 5.99 -14.06
N GLY A 169 29.82 5.42 -15.15
CA GLY A 169 30.89 4.44 -15.11
C GLY A 169 30.44 3.08 -14.61
N ARG A 170 31.23 2.42 -13.75
CA ARG A 170 30.95 1.07 -13.26
C ARG A 170 29.68 0.97 -12.38
N SER A 171 29.17 2.09 -11.84
CA SER A 171 28.00 2.15 -10.98
C SER A 171 26.72 2.60 -11.69
N THR A 172 26.72 2.66 -13.03
CA THR A 172 25.52 3.06 -13.79
C THR A 172 24.33 2.17 -13.44
N SER A 173 23.25 2.81 -13.02
CA SER A 173 22.03 2.13 -12.62
C SER A 173 20.79 2.86 -13.15
N TYR A 174 19.67 2.14 -13.18
CA TYR A 174 18.44 2.59 -13.80
C TYR A 174 17.26 2.32 -12.87
N ARG A 175 16.24 3.17 -12.97
CA ARG A 175 14.97 3.07 -12.24
C ARG A 175 13.80 3.27 -13.20
N LEU A 176 12.61 2.91 -12.75
CA LEU A 176 11.38 3.35 -13.40
C LEU A 176 11.17 4.85 -13.15
N PRO A 177 10.46 5.57 -14.02
CA PRO A 177 10.08 6.96 -13.76
C PRO A 177 9.17 7.05 -12.53
N ASP A 178 9.20 8.17 -11.82
CA ASP A 178 8.34 8.40 -10.66
C ASP A 178 6.91 8.76 -11.07
N THR A 179 6.74 9.31 -12.26
CA THR A 179 5.46 9.69 -12.86
C THR A 179 5.42 9.31 -14.34
N ILE A 180 4.23 9.03 -14.85
CA ILE A 180 3.98 8.76 -16.28
C ILE A 180 3.09 9.88 -16.83
N GLU A 181 3.62 10.61 -17.79
CA GLU A 181 2.87 11.60 -18.58
C GLU A 181 2.03 10.95 -19.66
#